data_2c21e460706f80ae391afdfa9d2d01b7
#
_entry.id   2c21e460706f80ae391afdfa9d2d01b7
#
_cell.length_a   1.000
_cell.length_b   1.000
_cell.length_c   1.000
_cell.angle_alpha   90.00
_cell.angle_beta   90.00
_cell.angle_gamma   90.00
#
_symmetry.space_group_name_H-M   'P 1'
#
loop_
_entity.id
_entity.type
_entity.pdbx_description
1 polymer ?
#
loop_
_entity_poly.entity_id
_entity_poly.type
_entity_poly.pdbx_seq_one_letter_code
_entity_poly.pdbx_strand_id
1 'polypeptide(L)'
;MSKWGQKEALSKGVEVVVATPGRLIDLMQEGIISLAQVELLIDIIKEFVLKYLFLKVSYLVLDEADRMLDQGFERDIRQIVGETHKGRQTALFSATWPDSVRELAHSFLTRPIKVTIGSEDLAAGTRITQIVEVVEDRAREGLLLKLLNKYHSSRKNRVLIFVLYKKEAARVEMNLKRSGWKVF
;
A
#
# COMPACT_ATOMS: atom_id res chain seq x y z
N MET A 1 8.79 10.94 7.56
CA MET A 1 9.64 10.93 8.78
C MET A 1 11.00 10.35 8.42
N SER A 2 12.10 10.95 8.87
CA SER A 2 13.46 10.44 8.63
C SER A 2 13.66 9.08 9.33
N LYS A 3 14.58 8.24 8.83
CA LYS A 3 14.88 6.94 9.44
C LYS A 3 15.35 7.10 10.90
N TRP A 4 16.11 8.15 11.17
CA TRP A 4 16.55 8.48 12.53
C TRP A 4 15.37 8.77 13.47
N GLY A 5 14.40 9.59 13.06
CA GLY A 5 13.22 9.87 13.87
C GLY A 5 12.33 8.65 14.10
N GLN A 6 12.30 7.70 13.16
CA GLN A 6 11.61 6.42 13.36
C GLN A 6 12.30 5.56 14.43
N LYS A 7 13.65 5.49 14.41
CA LYS A 7 14.43 4.78 15.42
C LYS A 7 14.20 5.36 16.82
N GLU A 8 14.23 6.68 16.93
CA GLU A 8 13.98 7.37 18.19
C GLU A 8 12.56 7.10 18.73
N ALA A 9 11.53 7.14 17.86
CA ALA A 9 10.17 6.84 18.26
C ALA A 9 10.04 5.38 18.76
N LEU A 10 10.60 4.43 18.02
CA LEU A 10 10.56 3.02 18.38
C LEU A 10 11.32 2.71 19.68
N SER A 11 12.41 3.42 19.97
CA SER A 11 13.19 3.21 21.21
C SER A 11 12.44 3.66 22.46
N LYS A 12 11.44 4.52 22.34
CA LYS A 12 10.57 4.97 23.44
C LYS A 12 9.41 4.02 23.73
N GLY A 13 9.22 3.02 22.90
CA GLY A 13 8.10 2.10 22.93
C GLY A 13 6.89 2.60 22.16
N VAL A 14 6.26 1.73 21.41
CA VAL A 14 5.06 2.02 20.63
C VAL A 14 4.10 0.83 20.70
N GLU A 15 2.82 1.09 20.74
CA GLU A 15 1.76 0.07 20.77
C GLU A 15 1.30 -0.32 19.37
N VAL A 16 1.39 0.62 18.41
CA VAL A 16 0.96 0.44 17.03
C VAL A 16 2.05 0.90 16.09
N VAL A 17 2.37 0.04 15.10
CA VAL A 17 3.30 0.37 14.01
C VAL A 17 2.56 0.32 12.69
N VAL A 18 2.64 1.40 11.92
CA VAL A 18 2.15 1.46 10.54
C VAL A 18 3.35 1.66 9.63
N ALA A 19 3.58 0.73 8.73
CA ALA A 19 4.76 0.73 7.87
C ALA A 19 4.48 0.08 6.51
N THR A 20 5.27 0.45 5.51
CA THR A 20 5.39 -0.35 4.28
C THR A 20 6.30 -1.55 4.52
N PRO A 21 6.09 -2.69 3.79
CA PRO A 21 6.88 -3.90 4.02
C PRO A 21 8.39 -3.66 3.99
N GLY A 22 8.91 -3.02 2.94
CA GLY A 22 10.35 -2.77 2.82
C GLY A 22 10.94 -1.93 3.97
N ARG A 23 10.22 -0.90 4.45
CA ARG A 23 10.70 -0.10 5.58
C ARG A 23 10.72 -0.91 6.89
N LEU A 24 9.74 -1.77 7.09
CA LEU A 24 9.67 -2.61 8.27
C LEU A 24 10.81 -3.62 8.26
N ILE A 25 11.07 -4.27 7.13
CA ILE A 25 12.21 -5.19 6.96
C ILE A 25 13.55 -4.50 7.24
N ASP A 26 13.77 -3.28 6.71
CA ASP A 26 14.96 -2.50 7.01
C ASP A 26 15.20 -2.33 8.53
N LEU A 27 14.14 -1.99 9.27
CA LEU A 27 14.23 -1.76 10.72
C LEU A 27 14.43 -3.08 11.49
N MET A 28 13.85 -4.17 11.01
CA MET A 28 14.06 -5.51 11.57
C MET A 28 15.49 -5.99 11.35
N GLN A 29 16.04 -5.84 10.13
CA GLN A 29 17.41 -6.23 9.80
C GLN A 29 18.46 -5.44 10.60
N GLU A 30 18.17 -4.19 10.92
CA GLU A 30 19.02 -3.35 11.78
C GLU A 30 18.83 -3.65 13.29
N GLY A 31 17.96 -4.60 13.65
CA GLY A 31 17.70 -4.97 15.05
C GLY A 31 16.99 -3.89 15.87
N ILE A 32 16.34 -2.92 15.18
CA ILE A 32 15.64 -1.80 15.85
C ILE A 32 14.26 -2.22 16.32
N ILE A 33 13.63 -3.15 15.61
CA ILE A 33 12.34 -3.72 15.95
C ILE A 33 12.41 -5.25 15.83
N SER A 34 11.82 -5.97 16.79
CA SER A 34 11.61 -7.41 16.72
C SER A 34 10.12 -7.70 16.84
N LEU A 35 9.61 -8.55 15.96
CA LEU A 35 8.22 -8.98 15.93
C LEU A 35 8.05 -10.38 16.56
N ALA A 36 9.16 -11.06 16.87
CA ALA A 36 9.18 -12.40 17.45
C ALA A 36 8.82 -12.38 18.94
N GLN A 37 8.17 -13.45 19.39
CA GLN A 37 8.03 -13.73 20.81
C GLN A 37 9.32 -14.37 21.32
N VAL A 38 10.01 -13.73 22.24
CA VAL A 38 10.99 -14.41 23.06
C VAL A 38 10.22 -15.08 24.20
N GLU A 39 9.99 -16.39 24.09
CA GLU A 39 9.74 -17.20 25.26
C GLU A 39 10.96 -17.06 26.17
N LEU A 40 10.66 -16.78 27.43
CA LEU A 40 11.56 -16.62 28.56
C LEU A 40 12.78 -17.59 28.49
N LEU A 41 13.90 -17.14 27.96
CA LEU A 41 15.18 -17.74 28.25
C LEU A 41 15.76 -16.93 29.42
N ILE A 42 15.49 -17.40 30.60
CA ILE A 42 16.15 -16.97 31.81
C ILE A 42 17.60 -17.43 31.68
N ASP A 43 18.54 -16.53 31.44
CA ASP A 43 19.69 -16.31 32.31
C ASP A 43 20.75 -15.36 31.70
N ILE A 44 21.13 -14.39 32.47
CA ILE A 44 22.41 -13.70 32.59
C ILE A 44 22.81 -12.64 31.55
N ILE A 45 22.14 -12.45 30.41
CA ILE A 45 22.49 -11.36 29.47
C ILE A 45 21.41 -10.25 29.49
N LYS A 46 20.78 -10.06 30.63
CA LYS A 46 19.55 -9.25 30.76
C LYS A 46 19.71 -7.74 30.71
N GLU A 47 20.85 -7.19 30.96
CA GLU A 47 20.95 -5.73 31.10
C GLU A 47 21.14 -4.95 29.80
N PHE A 48 21.59 -5.62 28.73
CA PHE A 48 21.83 -4.91 27.47
C PHE A 48 20.74 -5.11 26.41
N VAL A 49 19.95 -6.18 26.51
CA VAL A 49 18.91 -6.55 25.53
C VAL A 49 17.53 -6.03 25.90
N LEU A 50 17.32 -5.63 27.16
CA LEU A 50 16.02 -5.12 27.67
C LEU A 50 15.64 -3.73 27.15
N LYS A 51 16.46 -3.08 26.33
CA LYS A 51 16.21 -1.74 25.80
C LYS A 51 15.43 -1.72 24.47
N TYR A 52 15.21 -2.90 23.85
CA TYR A 52 14.48 -3.00 22.61
C TYR A 52 13.13 -3.64 22.88
N LEU A 53 12.10 -2.85 22.69
CA LEU A 53 10.71 -3.23 22.89
C LEU A 53 10.38 -4.45 22.03
N PHE A 54 10.21 -5.58 22.69
CA PHE A 54 9.68 -6.78 22.06
C PHE A 54 8.20 -6.57 21.80
N LEU A 55 7.87 -6.12 20.59
CA LEU A 55 6.48 -6.05 20.14
C LEU A 55 5.98 -7.49 19.98
N LYS A 56 5.24 -7.96 20.95
CA LYS A 56 4.37 -9.13 20.76
C LYS A 56 3.26 -8.71 19.83
N VAL A 57 3.47 -8.81 18.53
CA VAL A 57 2.43 -8.51 17.55
C VAL A 57 1.34 -9.56 17.68
N SER A 58 0.32 -9.26 18.45
CA SER A 58 -0.87 -10.09 18.65
C SER A 58 -1.97 -9.78 17.64
N TYR A 59 -1.88 -8.67 16.94
CA TYR A 59 -2.81 -8.24 15.91
C TYR A 59 -2.05 -7.71 14.68
N LEU A 60 -2.29 -8.33 13.54
CA LEU A 60 -1.66 -7.96 12.28
C LEU A 60 -2.72 -7.53 11.28
N VAL A 61 -2.53 -6.39 10.64
CA VAL A 61 -3.36 -5.90 9.54
C VAL A 61 -2.53 -5.86 8.27
N LEU A 62 -3.01 -6.52 7.23
CA LEU A 62 -2.50 -6.44 5.87
C LEU A 62 -3.52 -5.64 5.07
N ASP A 63 -3.18 -4.41 4.71
CA ASP A 63 -4.06 -3.53 3.95
C ASP A 63 -3.56 -3.38 2.51
N GLU A 64 -4.46 -3.19 1.56
CA GLU A 64 -4.18 -3.18 0.12
C GLU A 64 -3.39 -4.43 -0.34
N ALA A 65 -3.87 -5.64 0.03
CA ALA A 65 -3.14 -6.90 -0.20
C ALA A 65 -2.89 -7.17 -1.69
N ASP A 66 -3.82 -6.85 -2.57
CA ASP A 66 -3.67 -6.90 -4.02
C ASP A 66 -2.50 -6.04 -4.49
N ARG A 67 -2.40 -4.84 -3.99
CA ARG A 67 -1.35 -3.90 -4.36
C ARG A 67 0.03 -4.30 -3.84
N MET A 68 0.08 -4.91 -2.65
CA MET A 68 1.33 -5.45 -2.12
C MET A 68 1.89 -6.56 -3.02
N LEU A 69 1.02 -7.42 -3.56
CA LEU A 69 1.40 -8.48 -4.50
C LEU A 69 1.85 -7.91 -5.84
N ASP A 70 1.13 -6.94 -6.40
CA ASP A 70 1.49 -6.27 -7.66
C ASP A 70 2.87 -5.61 -7.59
N GLN A 71 3.26 -5.13 -6.42
CA GLN A 71 4.56 -4.53 -6.17
C GLN A 71 5.66 -5.55 -5.83
N GLY A 72 5.36 -6.83 -5.79
CA GLY A 72 6.31 -7.91 -5.53
C GLY A 72 6.72 -8.07 -4.06
N PHE A 73 5.94 -7.52 -3.10
CA PHE A 73 6.23 -7.61 -1.67
C PHE A 73 5.86 -8.94 -1.02
N GLU A 74 5.49 -9.96 -1.78
CA GLU A 74 5.06 -11.25 -1.21
C GLU A 74 6.12 -11.85 -0.29
N ARG A 75 7.38 -11.83 -0.72
CA ARG A 75 8.50 -12.36 0.09
C ARG A 75 8.67 -11.58 1.39
N ASP A 76 8.59 -10.26 1.33
CA ASP A 76 8.73 -9.39 2.50
C ASP A 76 7.59 -9.60 3.49
N ILE A 77 6.37 -9.74 2.98
CA ILE A 77 5.19 -10.04 3.82
C ILE A 77 5.34 -11.39 4.50
N ARG A 78 5.79 -12.43 3.79
CA ARG A 78 6.03 -13.75 4.38
C ARG A 78 7.08 -13.71 5.49
N GLN A 79 8.14 -12.93 5.30
CA GLN A 79 9.15 -12.71 6.33
C GLN A 79 8.56 -12.00 7.55
N ILE A 80 7.84 -10.89 7.36
CA ILE A 80 7.19 -10.12 8.44
C ILE A 80 6.22 -11.01 9.22
N VAL A 81 5.35 -11.73 8.53
CA VAL A 81 4.37 -12.65 9.15
C VAL A 81 5.05 -13.76 9.94
N GLY A 82 6.18 -14.27 9.44
CA GLY A 82 6.98 -15.29 10.11
C GLY A 82 7.54 -14.84 11.45
N GLU A 83 7.84 -13.56 11.60
CA GLU A 83 8.39 -12.96 12.82
C GLU A 83 7.32 -12.53 13.83
N THR A 84 6.03 -12.60 13.47
CA THR A 84 4.93 -12.25 14.39
C THR A 84 4.48 -13.45 15.23
N HIS A 85 3.78 -13.19 16.34
CA HIS A 85 3.26 -14.24 17.21
C HIS A 85 2.36 -15.23 16.47
N LYS A 86 2.56 -16.53 16.65
CA LYS A 86 1.78 -17.58 15.97
C LYS A 86 0.28 -17.54 16.29
N GLY A 87 -0.07 -17.17 17.52
CA GLY A 87 -1.45 -17.01 17.97
C GLY A 87 -2.05 -15.62 17.71
N ARG A 88 -1.43 -14.82 16.82
CA ARG A 88 -1.96 -13.50 16.46
C ARG A 88 -3.31 -13.59 15.78
N GLN A 89 -4.11 -12.56 15.94
CA GLN A 89 -5.23 -12.31 15.05
C GLN A 89 -4.73 -11.59 13.79
N THR A 90 -5.18 -12.02 12.63
CA THR A 90 -4.80 -11.37 11.37
C THR A 90 -6.05 -10.90 10.64
N ALA A 91 -6.05 -9.65 10.19
CA ALA A 91 -7.03 -9.08 9.28
C ALA A 91 -6.36 -8.74 7.95
N LEU A 92 -7.02 -9.07 6.84
CA LEU A 92 -6.55 -8.77 5.49
C LEU A 92 -7.63 -7.98 4.76
N PHE A 93 -7.25 -6.84 4.21
CA PHE A 93 -8.10 -5.97 3.41
C PHE A 93 -7.58 -5.91 1.98
N SER A 94 -8.48 -5.97 1.01
CA SER A 94 -8.14 -5.87 -0.42
C SER A 94 -9.32 -5.31 -1.20
N ALA A 95 -9.04 -4.47 -2.18
CA ALA A 95 -10.05 -3.93 -3.07
C ALA A 95 -10.48 -4.96 -4.12
N THR A 96 -9.59 -5.87 -4.50
CA THR A 96 -9.82 -6.93 -5.48
C THR A 96 -9.52 -8.30 -4.87
N TRP A 97 -10.08 -9.37 -5.44
CA TRP A 97 -9.96 -10.72 -4.88
C TRP A 97 -9.51 -11.75 -5.93
N PRO A 98 -8.39 -11.54 -6.65
CA PRO A 98 -7.83 -12.51 -7.57
C PRO A 98 -7.28 -13.73 -6.82
N ASP A 99 -6.96 -14.80 -7.57
CA ASP A 99 -6.45 -16.04 -6.97
C ASP A 99 -5.19 -15.84 -6.13
N SER A 100 -4.29 -14.96 -6.58
CA SER A 100 -3.07 -14.63 -5.83
C SER A 100 -3.34 -14.03 -4.45
N VAL A 101 -4.33 -13.15 -4.32
CA VAL A 101 -4.76 -12.60 -3.01
C VAL A 101 -5.43 -13.67 -2.16
N ARG A 102 -6.21 -14.57 -2.78
CA ARG A 102 -6.84 -15.71 -2.09
C ARG A 102 -5.80 -16.67 -1.52
N GLU A 103 -4.78 -17.01 -2.30
CA GLU A 103 -3.67 -17.87 -1.84
C GLU A 103 -2.89 -17.22 -0.70
N LEU A 104 -2.61 -15.92 -0.80
CA LEU A 104 -1.97 -15.17 0.27
C LEU A 104 -2.81 -15.21 1.56
N ALA A 105 -4.12 -14.97 1.44
CA ALA A 105 -5.04 -15.04 2.57
C ALA A 105 -5.05 -16.42 3.23
N HIS A 106 -5.12 -17.50 2.45
CA HIS A 106 -5.04 -18.86 2.97
C HIS A 106 -3.72 -19.18 3.67
N SER A 107 -2.62 -18.56 3.24
CA SER A 107 -1.30 -18.77 3.85
C SER A 107 -1.17 -18.10 5.22
N PHE A 108 -1.87 -16.99 5.48
CA PHE A 108 -1.65 -16.15 6.66
C PHE A 108 -2.82 -16.10 7.64
N LEU A 109 -4.01 -16.52 7.21
CA LEU A 109 -5.21 -16.47 8.03
C LEU A 109 -5.59 -17.88 8.50
N THR A 110 -5.97 -17.99 9.78
CA THR A 110 -6.42 -19.26 10.37
C THR A 110 -7.95 -19.23 10.48
N ARG A 111 -8.64 -20.10 9.74
CA ARG A 111 -10.11 -20.17 9.68
C ARG A 111 -10.76 -18.80 9.44
N PRO A 112 -10.39 -18.09 8.37
CA PRO A 112 -10.86 -16.74 8.15
C PRO A 112 -12.37 -16.69 7.87
N ILE A 113 -12.99 -15.57 8.26
CA ILE A 113 -14.32 -15.18 7.81
C ILE A 113 -14.12 -14.15 6.71
N LYS A 114 -14.70 -14.41 5.52
CA LYS A 114 -14.72 -13.45 4.43
C LYS A 114 -15.92 -12.54 4.55
N VAL A 115 -15.68 -11.24 4.59
CA VAL A 115 -16.72 -10.20 4.55
C VAL A 115 -16.57 -9.42 3.26
N THR A 116 -17.58 -9.44 2.40
CA THR A 116 -17.61 -8.69 1.14
C THR A 116 -18.54 -7.50 1.28
N ILE A 117 -18.03 -6.30 0.98
CA ILE A 117 -18.80 -5.06 0.95
C ILE A 117 -18.90 -4.62 -0.52
N GLY A 118 -20.11 -4.59 -1.06
CA GLY A 118 -20.36 -4.32 -2.47
C GLY A 118 -20.41 -5.60 -3.30
N SER A 119 -19.91 -5.56 -4.55
CA SER A 119 -19.85 -6.69 -5.49
C SER A 119 -18.42 -7.24 -5.55
N GLU A 120 -18.28 -8.54 -5.78
CA GLU A 120 -16.99 -9.16 -6.10
C GLU A 120 -16.53 -8.84 -7.53
N ASP A 121 -17.49 -8.48 -8.39
CA ASP A 121 -17.18 -8.06 -9.75
C ASP A 121 -16.63 -6.64 -9.75
N LEU A 122 -15.62 -6.41 -10.59
CA LEU A 122 -15.06 -5.08 -10.86
C LEU A 122 -16.12 -4.26 -11.64
N ALA A 123 -17.09 -3.74 -10.91
CA ALA A 123 -18.12 -2.88 -11.50
C ALA A 123 -17.78 -1.41 -11.23
N ALA A 124 -17.95 -0.58 -12.26
CA ALA A 124 -17.88 0.86 -12.07
C ALA A 124 -18.99 1.32 -11.12
N GLY A 125 -18.67 2.25 -10.24
CA GLY A 125 -19.68 2.84 -9.36
C GLY A 125 -20.84 3.41 -10.17
N THR A 126 -22.07 3.09 -9.79
CA THR A 126 -23.30 3.51 -10.50
C THR A 126 -23.46 5.02 -10.62
N ARG A 127 -22.72 5.80 -9.81
CA ARG A 127 -22.70 7.27 -9.85
C ARG A 127 -21.65 7.84 -10.80
N ILE A 128 -20.86 6.98 -11.47
CA ILE A 128 -19.80 7.39 -12.39
C ILE A 128 -20.29 7.19 -13.83
N THR A 129 -20.33 8.24 -14.60
CA THR A 129 -20.57 8.14 -16.05
C THR A 129 -19.26 7.81 -16.75
N GLN A 130 -19.22 6.67 -17.43
CA GLN A 130 -18.08 6.28 -18.24
C GLN A 130 -18.35 6.54 -19.71
N ILE A 131 -17.39 7.16 -20.38
CA ILE A 131 -17.41 7.40 -21.83
C ILE A 131 -16.13 6.76 -22.39
N VAL A 132 -16.30 5.81 -23.32
CA VAL A 132 -15.18 5.13 -23.96
C VAL A 132 -15.08 5.63 -25.39
N GLU A 133 -13.91 6.15 -25.76
CA GLU A 133 -13.61 6.56 -27.13
C GLU A 133 -12.37 5.81 -27.63
N VAL A 134 -12.51 5.13 -28.77
CA VAL A 134 -11.39 4.44 -29.43
C VAL A 134 -10.74 5.42 -30.39
N VAL A 135 -9.47 5.74 -30.13
CA VAL A 135 -8.71 6.73 -30.91
C VAL A 135 -7.31 6.23 -31.22
N GLU A 136 -6.76 6.67 -32.36
CA GLU A 136 -5.36 6.45 -32.69
C GLU A 136 -4.42 7.24 -31.76
N ASP A 137 -3.22 6.72 -31.52
CA ASP A 137 -2.25 7.32 -30.59
C ASP A 137 -1.94 8.80 -30.91
N ARG A 138 -1.81 9.13 -32.19
CA ARG A 138 -1.57 10.50 -32.66
C ARG A 138 -2.72 11.47 -32.38
N ALA A 139 -3.93 10.96 -32.19
CA ALA A 139 -5.12 11.79 -31.93
C ALA A 139 -5.37 12.03 -30.44
N ARG A 140 -4.75 11.25 -29.54
CA ARG A 140 -4.99 11.29 -28.09
C ARG A 140 -4.78 12.66 -27.48
N GLU A 141 -3.70 13.35 -27.85
CA GLU A 141 -3.37 14.66 -27.28
C GLU A 141 -4.37 15.73 -27.71
N GLY A 142 -4.77 15.75 -28.97
CA GLY A 142 -5.81 16.64 -29.45
C GLY A 142 -7.17 16.36 -28.81
N LEU A 143 -7.52 15.11 -28.61
CA LEU A 143 -8.74 14.72 -27.90
C LEU A 143 -8.71 15.16 -26.44
N LEU A 144 -7.59 14.97 -25.74
CA LEU A 144 -7.42 15.43 -24.35
C LEU A 144 -7.70 16.93 -24.22
N LEU A 145 -7.14 17.75 -25.10
CA LEU A 145 -7.38 19.19 -25.10
C LEU A 145 -8.85 19.53 -25.37
N LYS A 146 -9.51 18.83 -26.28
CA LYS A 146 -10.94 18.98 -26.53
C LYS A 146 -11.79 18.63 -25.31
N LEU A 147 -11.47 17.52 -24.64
CA LEU A 147 -12.18 17.10 -23.42
C LEU A 147 -11.98 18.08 -22.26
N LEU A 148 -10.77 18.61 -22.08
CA LEU A 148 -10.48 19.64 -21.08
C LEU A 148 -11.27 20.92 -21.37
N ASN A 149 -11.33 21.36 -22.62
CA ASN A 149 -12.14 22.51 -23.01
C ASN A 149 -13.65 22.25 -22.80
N LYS A 150 -14.12 21.03 -23.02
CA LYS A 150 -15.53 20.65 -22.82
C LYS A 150 -15.91 20.58 -21.35
N TYR A 151 -15.11 19.89 -20.54
CA TYR A 151 -15.49 19.53 -19.17
C TYR A 151 -14.81 20.35 -18.08
N HIS A 152 -13.77 21.11 -18.41
CA HIS A 152 -12.98 21.90 -17.47
C HIS A 152 -12.81 23.37 -17.91
N SER A 153 -13.65 23.86 -18.81
CA SER A 153 -13.60 25.25 -19.33
C SER A 153 -13.70 26.29 -18.20
N SER A 154 -14.51 26.05 -17.20
CA SER A 154 -14.66 26.92 -16.03
C SER A 154 -13.45 26.96 -15.11
N ARG A 155 -12.55 25.96 -15.18
CA ARG A 155 -11.37 25.76 -14.32
C ARG A 155 -11.69 25.67 -12.81
N LYS A 156 -12.96 25.47 -12.45
CA LYS A 156 -13.42 25.38 -11.04
C LYS A 156 -13.47 23.96 -10.49
N ASN A 157 -13.64 22.96 -11.36
CA ASN A 157 -13.63 21.54 -11.00
C ASN A 157 -12.19 20.97 -11.01
N ARG A 158 -12.02 19.78 -10.45
CA ARG A 158 -10.76 19.03 -10.51
C ARG A 158 -10.82 18.00 -11.62
N VAL A 159 -9.69 17.81 -12.31
CA VAL A 159 -9.55 16.78 -13.35
C VAL A 159 -8.31 15.93 -13.00
N LEU A 160 -8.45 14.61 -13.07
CA LEU A 160 -7.36 13.65 -12.95
C LEU A 160 -7.15 13.02 -14.32
N ILE A 161 -5.90 13.00 -14.76
CA ILE A 161 -5.50 12.38 -16.03
C ILE A 161 -4.55 11.22 -15.69
N PHE A 162 -4.98 10.01 -16.02
CA PHE A 162 -4.19 8.81 -15.84
C PHE A 162 -3.50 8.45 -17.16
N VAL A 163 -2.25 8.01 -17.06
CA VAL A 163 -1.43 7.54 -18.18
C VAL A 163 -0.72 6.24 -17.79
N LEU A 164 -0.29 5.46 -18.77
CA LEU A 164 0.31 4.15 -18.51
C LEU A 164 1.73 4.23 -17.95
N TYR A 165 2.50 5.24 -18.36
CA TYR A 165 3.93 5.30 -18.04
C TYR A 165 4.30 6.64 -17.41
N LYS A 166 5.23 6.60 -16.43
CA LYS A 166 5.75 7.80 -15.75
C LYS A 166 6.33 8.84 -16.73
N LYS A 167 7.05 8.39 -17.76
CA LYS A 167 7.60 9.29 -18.80
C LYS A 167 6.49 9.98 -19.62
N GLU A 168 5.39 9.28 -19.85
CA GLU A 168 4.23 9.84 -20.52
C GLU A 168 3.53 10.90 -19.67
N ALA A 169 3.41 10.67 -18.37
CA ALA A 169 2.88 11.67 -17.44
C ALA A 169 3.64 12.99 -17.51
N ALA A 170 4.97 12.95 -17.48
CA ALA A 170 5.80 14.15 -17.59
C ALA A 170 5.63 14.87 -18.94
N ARG A 171 5.49 14.11 -20.04
CA ARG A 171 5.22 14.67 -21.38
C ARG A 171 3.86 15.36 -21.43
N VAL A 172 2.80 14.70 -20.93
CA VAL A 172 1.45 15.24 -20.89
C VAL A 172 1.40 16.50 -20.04
N GLU A 173 2.02 16.48 -18.85
CA GLU A 173 2.14 17.66 -17.98
C GLU A 173 2.77 18.84 -18.73
N MET A 174 3.91 18.63 -19.39
CA MET A 174 4.62 19.69 -20.14
C MET A 174 3.74 20.27 -21.25
N ASN A 175 3.06 19.42 -22.04
CA ASN A 175 2.22 19.84 -23.15
C ASN A 175 0.98 20.62 -22.67
N LEU A 176 0.38 20.18 -21.58
CA LEU A 176 -0.74 20.91 -20.96
C LEU A 176 -0.33 22.27 -20.42
N LYS A 177 0.84 22.38 -19.78
CA LYS A 177 1.40 23.66 -19.32
C LYS A 177 1.66 24.61 -20.48
N ARG A 178 2.21 24.11 -21.60
CA ARG A 178 2.40 24.90 -22.82
C ARG A 178 1.06 25.38 -23.42
N SER A 179 0.01 24.59 -23.28
CA SER A 179 -1.34 24.93 -23.71
C SER A 179 -2.10 25.82 -22.72
N GLY A 180 -1.44 26.36 -21.70
CA GLY A 180 -2.01 27.29 -20.73
C GLY A 180 -2.85 26.63 -19.61
N TRP A 181 -2.72 25.31 -19.42
CA TRP A 181 -3.38 24.62 -18.31
C TRP A 181 -2.50 24.62 -17.05
N LYS A 182 -3.12 24.80 -15.89
CA LYS A 182 -2.43 24.68 -14.60
C LYS A 182 -2.40 23.19 -14.20
N VAL A 183 -1.21 22.63 -14.09
CA VAL A 183 -1.00 21.20 -13.78
C VAL A 183 -0.05 21.07 -12.57
N PHE A 184 -0.34 20.13 -11.68
CA PHE A 184 0.42 19.84 -10.46
C PHE A 184 0.93 18.41 -10.46
#